data_9356b5fcb2f35b7a23e4fed2b532eae5
#
_entry.id   9356b5fcb2f35b7a23e4fed2b532eae5
#
_cell.length_a   1.000
_cell.length_b   1.000
_cell.length_c   1.000
_cell.angle_alpha   90.00
_cell.angle_beta   90.00
_cell.angle_gamma   90.00
#
_symmetry.space_group_name_H-M   'P 1'
#
loop_
_entity.id
_entity.type
_entity.pdbx_description
1 polymer ?
#
loop_
_entity_poly.entity_id
_entity_poly.type
_entity_poly.pdbx_seq_one_letter_code
_entity_poly.pdbx_strand_id
1 'polypeptide(L)'
;SVDGALKDLSDDQSKANLQAAVNANPNKFYVVECYSGNNYAAKAVNYLKEIGVSESKIIVLEGGASAWKAANYSTIVGLTVSAADLKADIDSTQSYKLIDARKAEDYAKSHIVGAVSADQAGAVSGSDKATAAANVEKAIAGDSADQKYAIICYSGNRYAEAAASTLVEKGVNPSNIYTLKGGM
;
A
#
# COMPACT_ATOMS: atom_id res chain seq x y z
N SER A 1 -1.01 3.05 9.25
CA SER A 1 -2.40 3.49 9.01
C SER A 1 -3.05 3.91 10.30
N VAL A 2 -3.70 5.03 10.32
CA VAL A 2 -4.47 5.56 11.48
C VAL A 2 -5.97 5.29 11.34
N ASP A 3 -6.36 4.23 10.64
CA ASP A 3 -7.76 3.95 10.32
C ASP A 3 -8.68 3.88 11.55
N GLY A 4 -8.24 3.31 12.65
CA GLY A 4 -9.01 3.30 13.89
C GLY A 4 -9.14 4.69 14.52
N ALA A 5 -8.05 5.49 14.59
CA ALA A 5 -8.08 6.87 15.11
C ALA A 5 -9.00 7.80 14.32
N LEU A 6 -9.41 7.39 13.11
CA LEU A 6 -10.28 8.16 12.23
C LEU A 6 -11.76 7.96 12.55
N LYS A 7 -12.14 6.82 13.08
CA LYS A 7 -13.52 6.51 13.46
C LYS A 7 -13.82 6.85 14.92
N ASP A 8 -12.85 6.61 15.78
CA ASP A 8 -12.97 6.85 17.21
C ASP A 8 -11.60 7.21 17.80
N LEU A 9 -11.50 8.39 18.42
CA LEU A 9 -10.29 8.84 19.14
C LEU A 9 -9.96 7.97 20.36
N SER A 10 -10.86 7.06 20.75
CA SER A 10 -10.64 6.10 21.82
C SER A 10 -9.95 4.80 21.34
N ASP A 11 -9.64 4.66 20.04
CA ASP A 11 -8.94 3.49 19.54
C ASP A 11 -7.45 3.53 19.93
N ASP A 12 -7.15 2.90 21.05
CA ASP A 12 -5.80 2.80 21.59
C ASP A 12 -4.80 2.16 20.64
N GLN A 13 -5.25 1.26 19.76
CA GLN A 13 -4.36 0.62 18.78
C GLN A 13 -3.87 1.62 17.71
N SER A 14 -4.73 2.48 17.23
CA SER A 14 -4.35 3.51 16.24
C SER A 14 -3.43 4.56 16.86
N LYS A 15 -3.67 4.91 18.11
CA LYS A 15 -2.77 5.78 18.88
C LYS A 15 -1.40 5.12 19.07
N ALA A 16 -1.37 3.85 19.45
CA ALA A 16 -0.14 3.09 19.61
C ALA A 16 0.65 2.99 18.28
N ASN A 17 -0.02 2.77 17.16
CA ASN A 17 0.59 2.71 15.83
C ASN A 17 1.21 4.07 15.45
N LEU A 18 0.50 5.18 15.70
CA LEU A 18 1.01 6.50 15.41
C LEU A 18 2.19 6.86 16.32
N GLN A 19 2.10 6.53 17.62
CA GLN A 19 3.21 6.70 18.56
C GLN A 19 4.45 5.89 18.14
N ALA A 20 4.26 4.64 17.71
CA ALA A 20 5.36 3.80 17.21
C ALA A 20 6.02 4.42 15.96
N ALA A 21 5.24 4.95 15.02
CA ALA A 21 5.74 5.63 13.83
C ALA A 21 6.55 6.89 14.18
N VAL A 22 6.11 7.66 15.17
CA VAL A 22 6.83 8.84 15.67
C VAL A 22 8.13 8.43 16.35
N ASN A 23 8.09 7.41 17.21
CA ASN A 23 9.28 6.91 17.91
C ASN A 23 10.34 6.37 16.94
N ALA A 24 9.93 5.73 15.86
CA ALA A 24 10.82 5.25 14.81
C ALA A 24 11.46 6.38 13.99
N ASN A 25 10.86 7.58 13.99
CA ASN A 25 11.30 8.72 13.18
C ASN A 25 11.26 10.06 13.94
N PRO A 26 11.90 10.19 15.12
CA PRO A 26 11.66 11.30 16.05
C PRO A 26 12.06 12.69 15.53
N ASN A 27 12.90 12.75 14.50
CA ASN A 27 13.43 14.02 13.95
C ASN A 27 12.91 14.37 12.57
N LYS A 28 11.88 13.65 12.10
CA LYS A 28 11.30 13.89 10.77
C LYS A 28 10.16 14.92 10.82
N PHE A 29 9.84 15.49 9.67
CA PHE A 29 8.57 16.14 9.44
C PHE A 29 7.50 15.08 9.20
N TYR A 30 6.30 15.33 9.70
CA TYR A 30 5.14 14.43 9.56
C TYR A 30 4.15 15.07 8.61
N VAL A 31 3.96 14.47 7.44
CA VAL A 31 2.90 14.86 6.52
C VAL A 31 1.65 14.07 6.86
N VAL A 32 0.60 14.77 7.26
CA VAL A 32 -0.69 14.19 7.59
C VAL A 32 -1.58 14.27 6.36
N GLU A 33 -2.05 13.14 5.91
CA GLU A 33 -2.90 12.99 4.75
C GLU A 33 -4.24 12.35 5.12
N CYS A 34 -5.32 12.84 4.54
CA CYS A 34 -6.62 12.17 4.50
C CYS A 34 -7.31 12.49 3.18
N TYR A 35 -8.55 12.03 2.97
CA TYR A 35 -9.25 12.25 1.70
C TYR A 35 -9.32 13.71 1.25
N SER A 36 -9.60 14.64 2.16
CA SER A 36 -9.81 16.07 1.87
C SER A 36 -8.87 17.02 2.62
N GLY A 37 -7.99 16.50 3.48
CA GLY A 37 -7.13 17.32 4.33
C GLY A 37 -7.83 17.92 5.56
N ASN A 38 -9.08 17.57 5.84
CA ASN A 38 -9.90 18.18 6.89
C ASN A 38 -10.05 17.33 8.17
N ASN A 39 -11.25 16.81 8.44
CA ASN A 39 -11.64 16.22 9.73
C ASN A 39 -10.68 15.12 10.23
N TYR A 40 -10.29 14.20 9.39
CA TYR A 40 -9.38 13.12 9.77
C TYR A 40 -7.97 13.63 10.00
N ALA A 41 -7.52 14.55 9.15
CA ALA A 41 -6.20 15.16 9.31
C ALA A 41 -6.14 15.97 10.62
N ALA A 42 -7.17 16.75 10.94
CA ALA A 42 -7.23 17.53 12.17
C ALA A 42 -7.12 16.64 13.43
N LYS A 43 -7.79 15.49 13.45
CA LYS A 43 -7.69 14.52 14.56
C LYS A 43 -6.28 13.95 14.71
N ALA A 44 -5.64 13.58 13.59
CA ALA A 44 -4.27 13.09 13.61
C ALA A 44 -3.27 14.16 14.07
N VAL A 45 -3.45 15.42 13.63
CA VAL A 45 -2.65 16.57 14.07
C VAL A 45 -2.77 16.76 15.58
N ASN A 46 -3.99 16.75 16.13
CA ASN A 46 -4.21 16.91 17.56
C ASN A 46 -3.49 15.82 18.34
N TYR A 47 -3.63 14.57 17.92
CA TYR A 47 -2.98 13.46 18.59
C TYR A 47 -1.44 13.53 18.49
N LEU A 48 -0.88 13.93 17.35
CA LEU A 48 0.56 14.16 17.21
C LEU A 48 1.05 15.22 18.22
N LYS A 49 0.29 16.29 18.42
CA LYS A 49 0.60 17.31 19.44
C LYS A 49 0.50 16.74 20.87
N GLU A 50 -0.52 15.93 21.16
CA GLU A 50 -0.70 15.26 22.48
C GLU A 50 0.49 14.39 22.85
N ILE A 51 1.10 13.69 21.87
CA ILE A 51 2.27 12.85 22.09
C ILE A 51 3.60 13.61 21.96
N GLY A 52 3.56 14.94 21.94
CA GLY A 52 4.73 15.82 22.04
C GLY A 52 5.42 16.16 20.72
N VAL A 53 4.80 15.91 19.57
CA VAL A 53 5.34 16.36 18.28
C VAL A 53 5.14 17.87 18.15
N SER A 54 6.23 18.60 17.90
CA SER A 54 6.17 20.04 17.67
C SER A 54 5.28 20.37 16.45
N GLU A 55 4.42 21.39 16.59
CA GLU A 55 3.55 21.85 15.51
C GLU A 55 4.32 22.24 14.24
N SER A 56 5.52 22.78 14.40
CA SER A 56 6.40 23.14 13.28
C SER A 56 6.88 21.93 12.45
N LYS A 57 6.72 20.72 12.96
CA LYS A 57 7.06 19.46 12.26
C LYS A 57 5.82 18.77 11.67
N ILE A 58 4.63 19.30 11.85
CA ILE A 58 3.38 18.71 11.37
C ILE A 58 2.88 19.51 10.17
N ILE A 59 2.75 18.85 9.03
CA ILE A 59 2.26 19.43 7.78
C ILE A 59 1.01 18.66 7.38
N VAL A 60 -0.07 19.38 7.06
CA VAL A 60 -1.28 18.76 6.49
C VAL A 60 -1.24 18.91 4.98
N LEU A 61 -1.47 17.81 4.26
CA LEU A 61 -1.61 17.87 2.80
C LEU A 61 -2.94 18.58 2.47
N GLU A 62 -2.83 19.79 1.95
CA GLU A 62 -4.00 20.60 1.56
C GLU A 62 -4.81 19.88 0.47
N GLY A 63 -6.13 19.79 0.66
CA GLY A 63 -7.02 19.03 -0.21
C GLY A 63 -6.85 17.50 -0.15
N GLY A 64 -5.90 17.01 0.65
CA GLY A 64 -5.68 15.59 0.93
C GLY A 64 -5.39 14.75 -0.32
N ALA A 65 -5.68 13.47 -0.23
CA ALA A 65 -5.51 12.51 -1.33
C ALA A 65 -6.33 12.88 -2.58
N SER A 66 -7.44 13.60 -2.42
CA SER A 66 -8.26 14.07 -3.54
C SER A 66 -7.52 15.10 -4.38
N ALA A 67 -6.86 16.09 -3.76
CA ALA A 67 -6.05 17.07 -4.46
C ALA A 67 -4.81 16.44 -5.12
N TRP A 68 -4.16 15.49 -4.42
CA TRP A 68 -3.03 14.75 -4.96
C TRP A 68 -3.40 14.00 -6.26
N LYS A 69 -4.55 13.30 -6.25
CA LYS A 69 -5.08 12.61 -7.44
C LYS A 69 -5.46 13.57 -8.56
N ALA A 70 -6.11 14.70 -8.21
CA ALA A 70 -6.49 15.73 -9.19
C ALA A 70 -5.28 16.35 -9.89
N ALA A 71 -4.15 16.44 -9.20
CA ALA A 71 -2.88 16.89 -9.75
C ALA A 71 -2.15 15.81 -10.57
N ASN A 72 -2.72 14.61 -10.72
CA ASN A 72 -2.13 13.45 -11.39
C ASN A 72 -0.75 13.03 -10.83
N TYR A 73 -0.52 13.28 -9.54
CA TYR A 73 0.68 12.80 -8.89
C TYR A 73 0.59 11.30 -8.62
N SER A 74 1.74 10.61 -8.74
CA SER A 74 1.82 9.17 -8.56
C SER A 74 1.41 8.75 -7.14
N THR A 75 0.62 7.68 -7.08
CA THR A 75 0.34 6.94 -5.85
C THR A 75 0.89 5.52 -6.02
N ILE A 76 1.06 4.78 -4.93
CA ILE A 76 1.55 3.38 -5.01
C ILE A 76 0.65 2.52 -5.91
N VAL A 77 -0.66 2.77 -5.90
CA VAL A 77 -1.64 2.08 -6.75
C VAL A 77 -1.86 2.81 -8.07
N GLY A 78 -1.25 3.98 -8.24
CA GLY A 78 -1.38 4.81 -9.44
C GLY A 78 -0.61 4.30 -10.66
N LEU A 79 0.42 3.51 -10.46
CA LEU A 79 1.10 2.85 -11.55
C LEU A 79 0.29 1.62 -11.97
N THR A 80 -0.16 1.62 -13.21
CA THR A 80 -0.93 0.51 -13.76
C THR A 80 -0.33 0.01 -15.06
N VAL A 81 -0.51 -1.26 -15.32
CA VAL A 81 -0.21 -1.90 -16.60
C VAL A 81 -1.51 -2.42 -17.19
N SER A 82 -1.73 -2.21 -18.49
CA SER A 82 -2.91 -2.80 -19.16
C SER A 82 -2.73 -4.31 -19.36
N ALA A 83 -3.83 -5.03 -19.54
CA ALA A 83 -3.76 -6.46 -19.84
C ALA A 83 -3.01 -6.74 -21.15
N ALA A 84 -3.16 -5.86 -22.14
CA ALA A 84 -2.45 -6.00 -23.42
C ALA A 84 -0.94 -5.80 -23.27
N ASP A 85 -0.51 -4.75 -22.55
CA ASP A 85 0.90 -4.47 -22.31
C ASP A 85 1.56 -5.56 -21.45
N LEU A 86 0.84 -6.01 -20.40
CA LEU A 86 1.32 -7.10 -19.55
C LEU A 86 1.45 -8.40 -20.35
N LYS A 87 0.50 -8.72 -21.21
CA LYS A 87 0.57 -9.91 -22.09
C LYS A 87 1.75 -9.80 -23.04
N ALA A 88 1.98 -8.65 -23.65
CA ALA A 88 3.11 -8.43 -24.53
C ALA A 88 4.46 -8.59 -23.80
N ASP A 89 4.55 -8.11 -22.55
CA ASP A 89 5.75 -8.31 -21.73
C ASP A 89 5.97 -9.79 -21.38
N ILE A 90 4.92 -10.52 -21.01
CA ILE A 90 5.00 -11.97 -20.72
C ILE A 90 5.49 -12.74 -21.95
N ASP A 91 5.04 -12.37 -23.15
CA ASP A 91 5.41 -13.06 -24.40
C ASP A 91 6.81 -12.71 -24.89
N SER A 92 7.45 -11.68 -24.36
CA SER A 92 8.72 -11.16 -24.88
C SER A 92 9.81 -11.06 -23.80
N THR A 93 9.79 -9.98 -23.02
CA THR A 93 10.90 -9.62 -22.13
C THR A 93 10.77 -10.20 -20.73
N GLN A 94 9.56 -10.52 -20.30
CA GLN A 94 9.24 -10.99 -18.95
C GLN A 94 9.87 -10.09 -17.86
N SER A 95 9.77 -8.78 -18.08
CA SER A 95 10.40 -7.78 -17.20
C SER A 95 9.66 -7.65 -15.86
N TYR A 96 8.37 -8.03 -15.81
CA TYR A 96 7.59 -8.04 -14.61
C TYR A 96 7.62 -9.38 -13.89
N LYS A 97 7.86 -9.36 -12.60
CA LYS A 97 7.47 -10.46 -11.73
C LYS A 97 5.99 -10.32 -11.38
N LEU A 98 5.22 -11.36 -11.62
CA LEU A 98 3.77 -11.35 -11.44
C LEU A 98 3.43 -11.79 -10.02
N ILE A 99 2.72 -10.95 -9.26
CA ILE A 99 2.24 -11.25 -7.91
C ILE A 99 0.71 -11.30 -7.92
N ASP A 100 0.14 -12.48 -7.70
CA ASP A 100 -1.31 -12.63 -7.54
C ASP A 100 -1.70 -12.46 -6.07
N ALA A 101 -2.30 -11.34 -5.76
CA ALA A 101 -2.71 -10.94 -4.41
C ALA A 101 -4.09 -11.47 -4.01
N ARG A 102 -4.81 -12.19 -4.90
CA ARG A 102 -6.11 -12.78 -4.61
C ARG A 102 -5.99 -13.89 -3.56
N LYS A 103 -7.11 -14.38 -3.07
CA LYS A 103 -7.14 -15.53 -2.18
C LYS A 103 -6.44 -16.73 -2.80
N ALA A 104 -5.73 -17.48 -1.98
CA ALA A 104 -5.01 -18.68 -2.43
C ALA A 104 -5.91 -19.70 -3.14
N GLU A 105 -7.16 -19.84 -2.70
CA GLU A 105 -8.16 -20.73 -3.33
C GLU A 105 -8.54 -20.29 -4.74
N ASP A 106 -8.58 -18.98 -5.03
CA ASP A 106 -8.91 -18.46 -6.36
C ASP A 106 -7.69 -18.49 -7.28
N TYR A 107 -6.50 -18.24 -6.74
CA TYR A 107 -5.25 -18.50 -7.44
C TYR A 107 -5.14 -19.96 -7.89
N ALA A 108 -5.47 -20.91 -7.02
CA ALA A 108 -5.41 -22.34 -7.32
C ALA A 108 -6.40 -22.76 -8.45
N LYS A 109 -7.54 -22.10 -8.57
CA LYS A 109 -8.51 -22.36 -9.64
C LYS A 109 -8.00 -21.87 -11.00
N SER A 110 -7.48 -20.66 -11.04
CA SER A 110 -6.90 -20.06 -12.25
C SER A 110 -6.00 -18.87 -11.91
N HIS A 111 -4.88 -18.72 -12.59
CA HIS A 111 -3.97 -17.59 -12.46
C HIS A 111 -3.22 -17.34 -13.78
N ILE A 112 -2.62 -16.17 -13.91
CA ILE A 112 -1.76 -15.86 -15.06
C ILE A 112 -0.49 -16.71 -14.95
N VAL A 113 -0.11 -17.36 -16.04
CA VAL A 113 1.09 -18.22 -16.08
C VAL A 113 2.32 -17.44 -15.62
N GLY A 114 3.07 -18.01 -14.70
CA GLY A 114 4.25 -17.37 -14.09
C GLY A 114 3.96 -16.46 -12.89
N ALA A 115 2.67 -16.26 -12.53
CA ALA A 115 2.34 -15.52 -11.32
C ALA A 115 2.65 -16.32 -10.06
N VAL A 116 3.11 -15.61 -9.02
CA VAL A 116 3.34 -16.15 -7.67
C VAL A 116 2.19 -15.72 -6.77
N SER A 117 1.63 -16.67 -6.01
CA SER A 117 0.56 -16.36 -5.05
C SER A 117 1.12 -15.60 -3.84
N ALA A 118 0.47 -14.49 -3.51
CA ALA A 118 0.72 -13.69 -2.32
C ALA A 118 -0.61 -13.21 -1.71
N ASP A 119 -1.42 -14.15 -1.24
CA ASP A 119 -2.77 -13.92 -0.69
C ASP A 119 -2.80 -12.76 0.32
N GLN A 120 -3.64 -11.78 0.04
CA GLN A 120 -3.84 -10.58 0.85
C GLN A 120 -5.19 -10.53 1.57
N ALA A 121 -5.93 -11.63 1.62
CA ALA A 121 -7.26 -11.66 2.27
C ALA A 121 -7.18 -11.27 3.75
N GLY A 122 -6.17 -11.73 4.46
CA GLY A 122 -5.94 -11.38 5.86
C GLY A 122 -5.67 -9.89 6.08
N ALA A 123 -4.92 -9.25 5.19
CA ALA A 123 -4.67 -7.81 5.24
C ALA A 123 -5.92 -7.00 4.92
N VAL A 124 -6.67 -7.40 3.89
CA VAL A 124 -7.89 -6.71 3.45
C VAL A 124 -9.02 -6.79 4.47
N SER A 125 -9.17 -7.93 5.15
CA SER A 125 -10.13 -8.11 6.24
C SER A 125 -9.65 -7.56 7.58
N GLY A 126 -8.35 -7.34 7.73
CA GLY A 126 -7.72 -6.97 9.00
C GLY A 126 -7.49 -8.15 9.95
N SER A 127 -7.87 -9.37 9.57
CA SER A 127 -7.80 -10.55 10.46
C SER A 127 -6.40 -11.13 10.62
N ASP A 128 -5.55 -11.04 9.58
CA ASP A 128 -4.19 -11.59 9.60
C ASP A 128 -3.25 -10.83 8.66
N LYS A 129 -2.84 -9.65 9.08
CA LYS A 129 -1.90 -8.82 8.34
C LYS A 129 -0.49 -9.42 8.30
N ALA A 130 -0.10 -10.15 9.34
CA ALA A 130 1.25 -10.71 9.44
C ALA A 130 1.47 -11.81 8.39
N THR A 131 0.53 -12.74 8.26
CA THR A 131 0.61 -13.77 7.21
C THR A 131 0.54 -13.16 5.82
N ALA A 132 -0.33 -12.18 5.59
CA ALA A 132 -0.42 -11.50 4.30
C ALA A 132 0.91 -10.81 3.92
N ALA A 133 1.56 -10.14 4.87
CA ALA A 133 2.88 -9.55 4.64
C ALA A 133 3.95 -10.60 4.37
N ALA A 134 3.96 -11.71 5.13
CA ALA A 134 4.89 -12.82 4.92
C ALA A 134 4.73 -13.47 3.54
N ASN A 135 3.50 -13.54 3.00
CA ASN A 135 3.24 -14.04 1.65
C ASN A 135 3.92 -13.18 0.58
N VAL A 136 3.84 -11.85 0.70
CA VAL A 136 4.55 -10.93 -0.21
C VAL A 136 6.07 -11.07 -0.05
N GLU A 137 6.56 -11.08 1.18
CA GLU A 137 7.99 -11.21 1.48
C GLU A 137 8.57 -12.50 0.86
N LYS A 138 7.86 -13.61 0.98
CA LYS A 138 8.23 -14.88 0.34
C LYS A 138 8.22 -14.76 -1.18
N ALA A 139 7.23 -14.06 -1.74
CA ALA A 139 7.11 -13.89 -3.19
C ALA A 139 8.28 -13.10 -3.80
N ILE A 140 8.89 -12.16 -3.06
CA ILE A 140 9.98 -11.30 -3.54
C ILE A 140 11.37 -11.75 -3.07
N ALA A 141 11.46 -12.84 -2.34
CA ALA A 141 12.73 -13.31 -1.79
C ALA A 141 13.76 -13.59 -2.89
N GLY A 142 14.93 -12.95 -2.78
CA GLY A 142 16.03 -13.09 -3.72
C GLY A 142 15.94 -12.24 -4.99
N ASP A 143 14.92 -11.39 -5.10
CA ASP A 143 14.79 -10.48 -6.25
C ASP A 143 15.81 -9.33 -6.20
N SER A 144 16.14 -8.78 -7.37
CA SER A 144 17.01 -7.61 -7.48
C SER A 144 16.28 -6.32 -7.06
N ALA A 145 17.04 -5.30 -6.66
CA ALA A 145 16.49 -3.99 -6.29
C ALA A 145 15.70 -3.31 -7.42
N ASP A 146 16.03 -3.62 -8.67
CA ASP A 146 15.40 -3.03 -9.87
C ASP A 146 14.25 -3.89 -10.42
N GLN A 147 13.89 -4.98 -9.73
CA GLN A 147 12.80 -5.84 -10.16
C GLN A 147 11.49 -5.04 -10.25
N LYS A 148 10.82 -5.13 -11.39
CA LYS A 148 9.46 -4.61 -11.57
C LYS A 148 8.43 -5.66 -11.20
N TYR A 149 7.35 -5.23 -10.58
CA TYR A 149 6.26 -6.08 -10.12
C TYR A 149 4.96 -5.68 -10.79
N ALA A 150 4.19 -6.65 -11.27
CA ALA A 150 2.81 -6.46 -11.69
C ALA A 150 1.90 -7.23 -10.72
N ILE A 151 1.11 -6.49 -9.95
CA ILE A 151 0.21 -7.05 -8.96
C ILE A 151 -1.15 -7.32 -9.61
N ILE A 152 -1.60 -8.55 -9.49
CA ILE A 152 -2.87 -9.04 -9.99
C ILE A 152 -3.83 -9.17 -8.80
N CYS A 153 -5.04 -8.66 -8.93
CA CYS A 153 -6.12 -8.92 -7.98
C CYS A 153 -7.47 -8.91 -8.71
N TYR A 154 -8.57 -8.98 -7.99
CA TYR A 154 -9.93 -9.05 -8.58
C TYR A 154 -10.33 -7.82 -9.41
N SER A 155 -9.88 -6.62 -9.02
CA SER A 155 -10.32 -5.37 -9.66
C SER A 155 -9.21 -4.32 -9.81
N GLY A 156 -7.98 -4.63 -9.42
CA GLY A 156 -6.89 -3.67 -9.39
C GLY A 156 -6.92 -2.70 -8.19
N ASN A 157 -7.68 -3.02 -7.13
CA ASN A 157 -7.87 -2.15 -5.96
C ASN A 157 -7.35 -2.80 -4.66
N ARG A 158 -8.19 -2.91 -3.62
CA ARG A 158 -7.89 -3.25 -2.22
C ARG A 158 -6.82 -4.32 -1.98
N TYR A 159 -6.89 -5.46 -2.68
CA TYR A 159 -5.90 -6.52 -2.57
C TYR A 159 -4.54 -6.10 -3.16
N ALA A 160 -4.57 -5.39 -4.28
CA ALA A 160 -3.36 -4.84 -4.88
C ALA A 160 -2.74 -3.74 -4.01
N GLU A 161 -3.57 -2.90 -3.39
CA GLU A 161 -3.13 -1.88 -2.43
C GLU A 161 -2.40 -2.51 -1.23
N ALA A 162 -2.96 -3.57 -0.66
CA ALA A 162 -2.35 -4.28 0.45
C ALA A 162 -0.98 -4.87 0.07
N ALA A 163 -0.87 -5.54 -1.07
CA ALA A 163 0.39 -6.08 -1.56
C ALA A 163 1.41 -4.97 -1.88
N ALA A 164 0.98 -3.89 -2.56
CA ALA A 164 1.83 -2.75 -2.89
C ALA A 164 2.39 -2.06 -1.63
N SER A 165 1.56 -1.87 -0.60
CA SER A 165 2.01 -1.31 0.68
C SER A 165 3.10 -2.16 1.31
N THR A 166 2.93 -3.49 1.32
CA THR A 166 3.95 -4.39 1.84
C THR A 166 5.24 -4.36 1.02
N LEU A 167 5.15 -4.30 -0.33
CA LEU A 167 6.33 -4.16 -1.19
C LEU A 167 7.14 -2.91 -0.83
N VAL A 168 6.47 -1.77 -0.63
CA VAL A 168 7.12 -0.51 -0.22
C VAL A 168 7.73 -0.62 1.18
N GLU A 169 7.04 -1.23 2.14
CA GLU A 169 7.57 -1.50 3.49
C GLU A 169 8.83 -2.37 3.45
N LYS A 170 8.95 -3.26 2.48
CA LYS A 170 10.13 -4.11 2.24
C LYS A 170 11.22 -3.44 1.37
N GLY A 171 11.06 -2.15 1.06
CA GLY A 171 12.06 -1.34 0.37
C GLY A 171 12.00 -1.35 -1.15
N VAL A 172 10.96 -1.95 -1.74
CA VAL A 172 10.77 -1.88 -3.20
C VAL A 172 10.45 -0.45 -3.61
N ASN A 173 11.16 0.05 -4.63
CA ASN A 173 10.90 1.37 -5.16
C ASN A 173 9.46 1.45 -5.72
N PRO A 174 8.63 2.41 -5.28
CA PRO A 174 7.25 2.56 -5.77
C PRO A 174 7.14 2.67 -7.30
N SER A 175 8.17 3.19 -7.99
CA SER A 175 8.20 3.28 -9.46
C SER A 175 8.32 1.90 -10.15
N ASN A 176 8.63 0.86 -9.40
CA ASN A 176 8.71 -0.52 -9.89
C ASN A 176 7.45 -1.33 -9.58
N ILE A 177 6.43 -0.73 -8.97
CA ILE A 177 5.20 -1.42 -8.54
C ILE A 177 4.05 -1.00 -9.44
N TYR A 178 3.50 -1.95 -10.16
CA TYR A 178 2.37 -1.79 -11.09
C TYR A 178 1.20 -2.66 -10.66
N THR A 179 0.00 -2.22 -10.94
CA THR A 179 -1.23 -2.98 -10.73
C THR A 179 -1.86 -3.28 -12.09
N LEU A 180 -2.30 -4.52 -12.30
CA LEU A 180 -3.07 -4.89 -13.48
C LEU A 180 -4.39 -4.11 -13.51
N LYS A 181 -4.54 -3.24 -14.51
CA LYS A 181 -5.74 -2.40 -14.67
C LYS A 181 -6.98 -3.27 -14.89
N GLY A 182 -7.96 -3.10 -14.01
CA GLY A 182 -9.21 -3.86 -14.05
C GLY A 182 -9.13 -5.22 -13.33
N GLY A 183 -7.93 -5.67 -12.98
CA GLY A 183 -7.72 -6.96 -12.32
C GLY A 183 -7.97 -8.17 -13.23
N MET A 184 -8.36 -9.28 -12.60
CA MET A 184 -8.61 -10.57 -13.26
C MET A 184 -10.01 -11.09 -12.94
#